data_dec0d476004479c9746b27268a74a5a7
#
_entry.id   dec0d476004479c9746b27268a74a5a7
#
_cell.length_a   1.000
_cell.length_b   1.000
_cell.length_c   1.000
_cell.angle_alpha   90.00
_cell.angle_beta   90.00
_cell.angle_gamma   90.00
#
_symmetry.space_group_name_H-M   'P 1'
#
loop_
_entity.id
_entity.type
_entity.pdbx_description
1 polymer ?
#
loop_
_entity_poly.entity_id
_entity_poly.type
_entity_poly.pdbx_seq_one_letter_code
_entity_poly.pdbx_strand_id
1 'polypeptide(L)'
;MSFEAITTIREAEERAKQIKAEATAAAGAAVEAAQAKGKAAVDAALRKAQDELQVLRTKSDEKAREDAEALASSTKNKEAAMRTRAKTRLDKAASLIVERIVNG
;
A
#
# COMPACT_ATOMS: atom_id res chain seq x y z
N MET A 1 3.07 54.81 -52.17
CA MET A 1 3.82 53.57 -52.05
C MET A 1 3.70 52.78 -53.33
N SER A 2 4.72 52.14 -53.77
CA SER A 2 4.68 51.26 -54.92
C SER A 2 3.80 50.02 -54.63
N PHE A 3 3.25 49.43 -55.67
CA PHE A 3 2.49 48.19 -55.56
C PHE A 3 3.35 47.05 -54.97
N GLU A 4 4.63 47.00 -55.32
CA GLU A 4 5.58 46.02 -54.76
C GLU A 4 5.75 46.18 -53.26
N ALA A 5 5.86 47.41 -52.75
CA ALA A 5 5.99 47.68 -51.32
C ALA A 5 4.74 47.22 -50.54
N ILE A 6 3.56 47.47 -51.11
CA ILE A 6 2.27 47.04 -50.50
C ILE A 6 2.21 45.51 -50.49
N THR A 7 2.61 44.84 -51.55
CA THR A 7 2.64 43.38 -51.66
C THR A 7 3.62 42.78 -50.63
N THR A 8 4.80 43.34 -50.50
CA THR A 8 5.82 42.93 -49.52
C THR A 8 5.30 43.02 -48.09
N ILE A 9 4.61 44.13 -47.76
CA ILE A 9 3.99 44.32 -46.42
C ILE A 9 2.93 43.29 -46.18
N ARG A 10 2.06 43.05 -47.15
CA ARG A 10 0.98 42.06 -47.05
C ARG A 10 1.52 40.65 -46.86
N GLU A 11 2.57 40.26 -47.58
CA GLU A 11 3.25 38.97 -47.44
C GLU A 11 3.87 38.84 -46.06
N ALA A 12 4.50 39.90 -45.54
CA ALA A 12 5.10 39.93 -44.22
C ALA A 12 4.03 39.78 -43.12
N GLU A 13 2.89 40.47 -43.26
CA GLU A 13 1.75 40.36 -42.32
C GLU A 13 1.16 38.96 -42.31
N GLU A 14 0.97 38.35 -43.50
CA GLU A 14 0.47 36.99 -43.62
C GLU A 14 1.41 35.99 -43.00
N ARG A 15 2.71 36.14 -43.25
CA ARG A 15 3.75 35.30 -42.65
C ARG A 15 3.75 35.43 -41.11
N ALA A 16 3.61 36.66 -40.60
CA ALA A 16 3.52 36.92 -39.17
C ALA A 16 2.31 36.23 -38.53
N LYS A 17 1.15 36.29 -39.18
CA LYS A 17 -0.07 35.57 -38.75
C LYS A 17 0.18 34.05 -38.68
N GLN A 18 0.81 33.51 -39.71
CA GLN A 18 1.10 32.09 -39.82
C GLN A 18 2.04 31.62 -38.71
N ILE A 19 3.10 32.37 -38.47
CA ILE A 19 4.06 32.08 -37.38
C ILE A 19 3.34 32.12 -36.04
N LYS A 20 2.48 33.10 -35.81
CA LYS A 20 1.71 33.26 -34.57
C LYS A 20 0.73 32.12 -34.36
N ALA A 21 0.04 31.69 -35.42
CA ALA A 21 -0.88 30.57 -35.39
C ALA A 21 -0.16 29.25 -35.11
N GLU A 22 0.96 29.00 -35.76
CA GLU A 22 1.78 27.82 -35.56
C GLU A 22 2.35 27.76 -34.13
N ALA A 23 2.83 28.90 -33.62
CA ALA A 23 3.35 28.98 -32.27
C ALA A 23 2.25 28.71 -31.23
N THR A 24 1.05 29.25 -31.42
CA THR A 24 -0.10 29.01 -30.55
C THR A 24 -0.51 27.53 -30.56
N ALA A 25 -0.59 26.95 -31.77
CA ALA A 25 -0.91 25.52 -31.91
C ALA A 25 0.16 24.61 -31.26
N ALA A 26 1.44 24.93 -31.48
CA ALA A 26 2.55 24.17 -30.87
C ALA A 26 2.53 24.28 -29.35
N ALA A 27 2.29 25.47 -28.82
CA ALA A 27 2.17 25.69 -27.37
C ALA A 27 1.00 24.90 -26.77
N GLY A 28 -0.18 24.93 -27.42
CA GLY A 28 -1.34 24.14 -27.01
C GLY A 28 -1.07 22.64 -27.00
N ALA A 29 -0.45 22.14 -28.07
CA ALA A 29 -0.08 20.73 -28.17
C ALA A 29 0.95 20.34 -27.09
N ALA A 30 1.92 21.19 -26.79
CA ALA A 30 2.91 20.94 -25.74
C ALA A 30 2.26 20.87 -24.35
N VAL A 31 1.31 21.76 -24.07
CA VAL A 31 0.56 21.74 -22.79
C VAL A 31 -0.28 20.47 -22.68
N GLU A 32 -1.03 20.11 -23.73
CA GLU A 32 -1.81 18.86 -23.74
C GLU A 32 -0.93 17.62 -23.53
N ALA A 33 0.21 17.56 -24.22
CA ALA A 33 1.14 16.45 -24.08
C ALA A 33 1.71 16.38 -22.65
N ALA A 34 2.04 17.53 -22.05
CA ALA A 34 2.54 17.59 -20.68
C ALA A 34 1.47 17.15 -19.66
N GLN A 35 0.22 17.56 -19.86
CA GLN A 35 -0.90 17.15 -19.00
C GLN A 35 -1.17 15.65 -19.11
N ALA A 36 -1.18 15.10 -20.33
CA ALA A 36 -1.36 13.67 -20.55
C ALA A 36 -0.23 12.85 -19.92
N LYS A 37 1.00 13.31 -20.06
CA LYS A 37 2.18 12.67 -19.45
C LYS A 37 2.11 12.73 -17.92
N GLY A 38 1.72 13.88 -17.37
CA GLY A 38 1.53 14.06 -15.94
C GLY A 38 0.44 13.14 -15.38
N LYS A 39 -0.69 13.04 -16.05
CA LYS A 39 -1.78 12.15 -15.67
C LYS A 39 -1.33 10.67 -15.72
N ALA A 40 -0.65 10.28 -16.77
CA ALA A 40 -0.12 8.92 -16.89
C ALA A 40 0.88 8.60 -15.77
N ALA A 41 1.72 9.54 -15.39
CA ALA A 41 2.68 9.38 -14.29
C ALA A 41 1.96 9.21 -12.94
N VAL A 42 0.93 10.00 -12.68
CA VAL A 42 0.10 9.88 -11.46
C VAL A 42 -0.63 8.53 -11.43
N ASP A 43 -1.25 8.14 -12.52
CA ASP A 43 -1.95 6.85 -12.61
C ASP A 43 -1.00 5.68 -12.38
N ALA A 44 0.21 5.73 -12.95
CA ALA A 44 1.24 4.70 -12.75
C ALA A 44 1.71 4.65 -11.29
N ALA A 45 1.92 5.80 -10.66
CA ALA A 45 2.31 5.88 -9.25
C ALA A 45 1.22 5.33 -8.32
N LEU A 46 -0.05 5.62 -8.61
CA LEU A 46 -1.19 5.09 -7.86
C LEU A 46 -1.29 3.57 -7.97
N ARG A 47 -1.14 3.03 -9.17
CA ARG A 47 -1.16 1.56 -9.38
C ARG A 47 -0.03 0.89 -8.63
N LYS A 48 1.17 1.45 -8.71
CA LYS A 48 2.33 0.93 -7.98
C LYS A 48 2.08 0.93 -6.47
N ALA A 49 1.56 2.02 -5.93
CA ALA A 49 1.23 2.13 -4.51
C ALA A 49 0.15 1.13 -4.09
N GLN A 50 -0.87 0.92 -4.91
CA GLN A 50 -1.92 -0.08 -4.66
C GLN A 50 -1.36 -1.50 -4.66
N ASP A 51 -0.48 -1.83 -5.60
CA ASP A 51 0.16 -3.14 -5.67
C ASP A 51 1.07 -3.39 -4.46
N GLU A 52 1.88 -2.40 -4.07
CA GLU A 52 2.72 -2.46 -2.88
C GLU A 52 1.88 -2.63 -1.61
N LEU A 53 0.76 -1.91 -1.51
CA LEU A 53 -0.17 -2.03 -0.39
C LEU A 53 -0.80 -3.42 -0.31
N GLN A 54 -1.16 -4.00 -1.45
CA GLN A 54 -1.72 -5.36 -1.51
C GLN A 54 -0.69 -6.40 -1.04
N VAL A 55 0.55 -6.28 -1.48
CA VAL A 55 1.65 -7.15 -1.03
C VAL A 55 1.86 -7.03 0.47
N LEU A 56 1.86 -5.80 1.00
CA LEU A 56 2.02 -5.55 2.43
C LEU A 56 0.88 -6.14 3.25
N ARG A 57 -0.36 -6.01 2.79
CA ARG A 57 -1.53 -6.62 3.43
C ARG A 57 -1.41 -8.14 3.49
N THR A 58 -1.05 -8.76 2.38
CA THR A 58 -0.88 -10.22 2.31
C THR A 58 0.18 -10.69 3.30
N LYS A 59 1.33 -10.01 3.35
CA LYS A 59 2.41 -10.33 4.31
C LYS A 59 1.98 -10.14 5.76
N SER A 60 1.23 -9.06 6.04
CA SER A 60 0.70 -8.80 7.39
C SER A 60 -0.29 -9.87 7.82
N ASP A 61 -1.18 -10.28 6.92
CA ASP A 61 -2.17 -11.34 7.20
C ASP A 61 -1.50 -12.68 7.44
N GLU A 62 -0.50 -13.03 6.64
CA GLU A 62 0.30 -14.25 6.83
C GLU A 62 1.01 -14.24 8.18
N LYS A 63 1.67 -13.12 8.52
CA LYS A 63 2.36 -12.99 9.81
C LYS A 63 1.37 -13.05 10.98
N ALA A 64 0.24 -12.38 10.88
CA ALA A 64 -0.78 -12.43 11.91
C ALA A 64 -1.32 -13.85 12.12
N ARG A 65 -1.49 -14.61 11.05
CA ARG A 65 -1.92 -16.01 11.11
C ARG A 65 -0.88 -16.89 11.76
N GLU A 66 0.39 -16.74 11.38
CA GLU A 66 1.51 -17.46 12.00
C GLU A 66 1.63 -17.15 13.51
N ASP A 67 1.53 -15.85 13.86
CA ASP A 67 1.59 -15.42 15.26
C ASP A 67 0.40 -15.96 16.07
N ALA A 68 -0.79 -15.99 15.48
CA ALA A 68 -1.98 -16.56 16.13
C ALA A 68 -1.84 -18.06 16.34
N GLU A 69 -1.33 -18.80 15.38
CA GLU A 69 -1.05 -20.24 15.50
C GLU A 69 -0.02 -20.52 16.57
N ALA A 70 1.08 -19.75 16.59
CA ALA A 70 2.11 -19.87 17.61
C ALA A 70 1.57 -19.58 19.01
N LEU A 71 0.74 -18.55 19.15
CA LEU A 71 0.10 -18.20 20.42
C LEU A 71 -0.88 -19.29 20.87
N ALA A 72 -1.69 -19.81 19.96
CA ALA A 72 -2.62 -20.91 20.28
C ALA A 72 -1.88 -22.16 20.75
N SER A 73 -0.78 -22.52 20.08
CA SER A 73 0.06 -23.65 20.45
C SER A 73 0.71 -23.45 21.82
N SER A 74 1.30 -22.27 22.05
CA SER A 74 1.88 -21.90 23.36
C SER A 74 0.86 -21.93 24.48
N THR A 75 -0.35 -21.45 24.23
CA THR A 75 -1.44 -21.44 25.19
C THR A 75 -1.90 -22.86 25.53
N LYS A 76 -2.02 -23.73 24.55
CA LYS A 76 -2.31 -25.17 24.76
C LYS A 76 -1.27 -25.82 25.65
N ASN A 77 0.01 -25.57 25.40
CA ASN A 77 1.09 -26.13 26.20
C ASN A 77 1.07 -25.62 27.64
N LYS A 78 0.81 -24.34 27.84
CA LYS A 78 0.65 -23.75 29.19
C LYS A 78 -0.55 -24.33 29.93
N GLU A 79 -1.65 -24.52 29.23
CA GLU A 79 -2.87 -25.12 29.77
C GLU A 79 -2.63 -26.57 30.20
N ALA A 80 -1.95 -27.37 29.37
CA ALA A 80 -1.60 -28.76 29.70
C ALA A 80 -0.67 -28.82 30.90
N ALA A 81 0.34 -27.95 30.97
CA ALA A 81 1.24 -27.87 32.11
C ALA A 81 0.53 -27.45 33.42
N MET A 82 -0.43 -26.54 33.32
CA MET A 82 -1.23 -26.14 34.46
C MET A 82 -2.13 -27.26 34.96
N ARG A 83 -2.77 -28.00 34.06
CA ARG A 83 -3.57 -29.18 34.41
C ARG A 83 -2.73 -30.25 35.12
N THR A 84 -1.56 -30.52 34.60
CA THR A 84 -0.62 -31.50 35.23
C THR A 84 -0.24 -31.05 36.63
N ARG A 85 0.10 -29.79 36.84
CA ARG A 85 0.41 -29.25 38.17
C ARG A 85 -0.77 -29.30 39.12
N ALA A 86 -1.94 -28.96 38.64
CA ALA A 86 -3.17 -29.01 39.43
C ALA A 86 -3.49 -30.44 39.87
N LYS A 87 -3.38 -31.39 38.95
CA LYS A 87 -3.55 -32.83 39.25
C LYS A 87 -2.58 -33.32 40.30
N THR A 88 -1.30 -32.98 40.19
CA THR A 88 -0.26 -33.33 41.18
C THR A 88 -0.60 -32.74 42.55
N ARG A 89 -1.04 -31.51 42.62
CA ARG A 89 -1.44 -30.86 43.86
C ARG A 89 -2.68 -31.49 44.48
N LEU A 90 -3.64 -31.87 43.64
CA LEU A 90 -4.88 -32.56 44.06
C LEU A 90 -4.53 -33.92 44.68
N ASP A 91 -3.68 -34.70 44.01
CA ASP A 91 -3.23 -36.02 44.52
C ASP A 91 -2.47 -35.89 45.86
N LYS A 92 -1.60 -34.88 45.99
CA LYS A 92 -0.93 -34.58 47.25
C LYS A 92 -1.89 -34.17 48.36
N ALA A 93 -2.85 -33.34 48.06
CA ALA A 93 -3.85 -32.90 49.02
C ALA A 93 -4.74 -34.06 49.48
N ALA A 94 -5.16 -34.92 48.56
CA ALA A 94 -5.91 -36.12 48.86
C ALA A 94 -5.13 -37.11 49.74
N SER A 95 -3.87 -37.33 49.41
CA SER A 95 -2.97 -38.18 50.18
C SER A 95 -2.74 -37.63 51.61
N LEU A 96 -2.59 -36.33 51.78
CA LEU A 96 -2.45 -35.69 53.07
C LEU A 96 -3.69 -35.84 53.94
N ILE A 97 -4.86 -35.70 53.36
CA ILE A 97 -6.14 -35.87 54.06
C ILE A 97 -6.26 -37.33 54.54
N VAL A 98 -6.02 -38.29 53.67
CA VAL A 98 -6.07 -39.71 54.01
C VAL A 98 -5.10 -40.05 55.13
N GLU A 99 -3.84 -39.59 55.02
CA GLU A 99 -2.79 -39.78 56.04
C GLU A 99 -3.25 -39.24 57.40
N ARG A 100 -3.77 -38.05 57.46
CA ARG A 100 -4.26 -37.44 58.69
C ARG A 100 -5.47 -38.17 59.30
N ILE A 101 -6.36 -38.71 58.48
CA ILE A 101 -7.47 -39.50 58.95
C ILE A 101 -7.02 -40.84 59.54
N VAL A 102 -6.06 -41.48 58.86
CA VAL A 102 -5.58 -42.82 59.24
C VAL A 102 -4.64 -42.74 60.45
N ASN A 103 -3.76 -41.76 60.51
CA ASN A 103 -2.72 -41.64 61.56
C ASN A 103 -3.08 -40.62 62.67
N GLY A 104 -4.19 -40.04 62.53
CA GLY A 104 -4.80 -39.10 63.38
C GLY A 104 -4.46 -38.33 64.32
#